data_c12a16f927d2349dd463ae4ce3206b55
#
_entry.id   c12a16f927d2349dd463ae4ce3206b55
#
_cell.length_a   1.000
_cell.length_b   1.000
_cell.length_c   1.000
_cell.angle_alpha   90.00
_cell.angle_beta   90.00
_cell.angle_gamma   90.00
#
_symmetry.space_group_name_H-M   'P 1'
#
loop_
_entity.id
_entity.type
_entity.pdbx_description
1 polymer ?
#
loop_
_entity_poly.entity_id
_entity_poly.type
_entity_poly.pdbx_seq_one_letter_code
_entity_poly.pdbx_strand_id
1 'polypeptide(L)'
;AFLMVDTKYSQVSVFSDLNQLQDISMNYYYSAVCGITKEELCKVFVPEIEHFGEINNLTFEETVDALTKNYDGYHFHPRGEGMFNPFSVLNAFSNMELGSYWFQTGTPTFLVEMLQKTEYDLRTLLDGIEAPASVFSEYRVDSNNPIPLIYQSGYLTIKGFDERFRNYLLEFPNDEVRYGFVDFLVP
;
A
#
# COMPACT_ATOMS: atom_id res chain seq x y z
N ALA A 1 3.61 -23.85 -8.85
CA ALA A 1 4.20 -23.19 -7.68
C ALA A 1 3.86 -21.71 -7.72
N PHE A 2 3.54 -21.13 -6.58
CA PHE A 2 3.27 -19.69 -6.42
C PHE A 2 4.51 -19.09 -5.77
N LEU A 3 5.12 -18.07 -6.41
CA LEU A 3 6.27 -17.36 -5.88
C LEU A 3 5.85 -15.92 -5.59
N MET A 4 5.86 -15.53 -4.32
CA MET A 4 5.66 -14.16 -3.89
C MET A 4 7.01 -13.53 -3.58
N VAL A 5 7.26 -12.34 -4.12
CA VAL A 5 8.50 -11.59 -3.95
C VAL A 5 8.16 -10.24 -3.37
N ASP A 6 8.81 -9.89 -2.28
CA ASP A 6 8.58 -8.65 -1.55
C ASP A 6 8.95 -7.40 -2.36
N THR A 7 10.00 -7.49 -3.16
CA THR A 7 10.40 -6.44 -4.11
C THR A 7 10.88 -7.04 -5.43
N LYS A 8 10.71 -6.32 -6.55
CA LYS A 8 11.19 -6.76 -7.86
C LYS A 8 12.74 -6.77 -8.00
N TYR A 9 13.48 -6.47 -6.95
CA TYR A 9 14.94 -6.53 -6.91
C TYR A 9 15.52 -7.90 -7.27
N SER A 10 14.78 -8.96 -7.04
CA SER A 10 15.22 -10.33 -7.28
C SER A 10 14.98 -10.84 -8.71
N GLN A 11 14.41 -10.05 -9.60
CA GLN A 11 14.09 -10.49 -10.97
C GLN A 11 15.34 -10.88 -11.77
N VAL A 12 16.49 -10.30 -11.49
CA VAL A 12 17.69 -10.47 -12.32
C VAL A 12 18.28 -11.87 -12.25
N SER A 13 18.13 -12.60 -11.14
CA SER A 13 18.76 -13.93 -10.98
C SER A 13 17.77 -15.10 -10.97
N VAL A 14 16.55 -14.90 -10.44
CA VAL A 14 15.57 -15.99 -10.29
C VAL A 14 14.83 -16.28 -11.59
N PHE A 15 14.64 -15.26 -12.44
CA PHE A 15 13.88 -15.42 -13.69
C PHE A 15 14.71 -15.97 -14.86
N SER A 16 16.05 -15.96 -14.77
CA SER A 16 16.90 -16.51 -15.84
C SER A 16 16.78 -18.03 -15.98
N ASP A 17 16.44 -18.74 -14.90
CA ASP A 17 16.38 -20.20 -14.87
C ASP A 17 14.95 -20.79 -14.93
N LEU A 18 13.92 -19.92 -14.78
CA LEU A 18 12.51 -20.33 -14.74
C LEU A 18 11.73 -19.70 -15.92
N ASN A 19 11.89 -20.27 -17.10
CA ASN A 19 11.30 -19.78 -18.36
C ASN A 19 9.75 -19.80 -18.44
N GLN A 20 9.05 -20.15 -17.35
CA GLN A 20 7.58 -20.31 -17.35
C GLN A 20 6.86 -19.50 -16.28
N LEU A 21 7.52 -18.53 -15.66
CA LEU A 21 6.86 -17.67 -14.67
C LEU A 21 6.01 -16.60 -15.37
N GLN A 22 4.76 -16.50 -14.98
CA GLN A 22 3.87 -15.41 -15.37
C GLN A 22 3.82 -14.40 -14.24
N ASP A 23 4.15 -13.13 -14.53
CA ASP A 23 3.93 -12.02 -13.61
C ASP A 23 2.42 -11.72 -13.54
N ILE A 24 1.83 -11.90 -12.36
CA ILE A 24 0.42 -11.66 -12.08
C ILE A 24 0.17 -10.42 -11.24
N SER A 25 1.21 -9.62 -10.93
CA SER A 25 1.14 -8.47 -10.02
C SER A 25 0.09 -7.43 -10.43
N MET A 26 -0.15 -7.28 -11.73
CA MET A 26 -1.14 -6.35 -12.29
C MET A 26 -2.33 -7.06 -12.92
N ASN A 27 -2.57 -8.33 -12.56
CA ASN A 27 -3.68 -9.10 -13.10
C ASN A 27 -4.92 -8.91 -12.24
N TYR A 28 -6.03 -8.46 -12.85
CA TYR A 28 -7.30 -8.21 -12.17
C TYR A 28 -7.80 -9.40 -11.35
N TYR A 29 -7.68 -10.62 -11.87
CA TYR A 29 -8.17 -11.84 -11.19
C TYR A 29 -7.41 -12.18 -9.90
N TYR A 30 -6.24 -11.60 -9.71
CA TYR A 30 -5.40 -11.81 -8.53
C TYR A 30 -5.27 -10.54 -7.66
N SER A 31 -6.04 -9.48 -7.97
CA SER A 31 -5.92 -8.20 -7.27
C SER A 31 -6.35 -8.25 -5.80
N ALA A 32 -7.09 -9.26 -5.38
CA ALA A 32 -7.53 -9.46 -3.99
C ALA A 32 -6.79 -10.61 -3.26
N VAL A 33 -5.67 -11.11 -3.79
CA VAL A 33 -4.92 -12.21 -3.16
C VAL A 33 -4.13 -11.76 -1.93
N CYS A 34 -3.70 -10.51 -1.90
CA CYS A 34 -2.89 -9.96 -0.82
C CYS A 34 -3.68 -8.88 -0.07
N GLY A 35 -4.01 -9.14 1.19
CA GLY A 35 -4.77 -8.21 2.02
C GLY A 35 -6.08 -8.82 2.53
N ILE A 36 -6.91 -7.98 3.12
CA ILE A 36 -8.26 -8.32 3.60
C ILE A 36 -9.25 -7.43 2.85
N THR A 37 -10.27 -8.00 2.22
CA THR A 37 -11.35 -7.23 1.60
C THR A 37 -12.30 -6.67 2.68
N LYS A 38 -13.07 -5.63 2.34
CA LYS A 38 -14.08 -5.09 3.26
C LYS A 38 -15.15 -6.15 3.61
N GLU A 39 -15.51 -6.98 2.65
CA GLU A 39 -16.45 -8.10 2.88
C GLU A 39 -15.89 -9.11 3.88
N GLU A 40 -14.63 -9.52 3.71
CA GLU A 40 -13.95 -10.43 4.64
C GLU A 40 -13.82 -9.81 6.03
N LEU A 41 -13.43 -8.52 6.13
CA LEU A 41 -13.36 -7.83 7.41
C LEU A 41 -14.69 -7.89 8.17
N CYS A 42 -15.77 -7.48 7.52
CA CYS A 42 -17.11 -7.44 8.12
C CYS A 42 -17.72 -8.82 8.38
N LYS A 43 -17.19 -9.88 7.78
CA LYS A 43 -17.71 -11.25 7.94
C LYS A 43 -16.92 -12.07 8.95
N VAL A 44 -15.60 -11.91 8.92
CA VAL A 44 -14.68 -12.76 9.73
C VAL A 44 -14.38 -12.13 11.08
N PHE A 45 -14.28 -10.80 11.15
CA PHE A 45 -13.81 -10.06 12.32
C PHE A 45 -14.96 -9.36 13.09
N VAL A 46 -16.19 -9.88 13.01
CA VAL A 46 -17.34 -9.28 13.71
C VAL A 46 -17.09 -9.12 15.22
N PRO A 47 -16.60 -10.14 15.96
CA PRO A 47 -16.37 -10.00 17.39
C PRO A 47 -15.31 -8.94 17.73
N GLU A 48 -14.25 -8.83 16.92
CA GLU A 48 -13.18 -7.86 17.11
C GLU A 48 -13.66 -6.44 16.82
N ILE A 49 -14.50 -6.25 15.78
CA ILE A 49 -15.10 -4.96 15.44
C ILE A 49 -16.04 -4.50 16.55
N GLU A 50 -16.90 -5.39 17.05
CA GLU A 50 -17.83 -5.09 18.15
C GLU A 50 -17.07 -4.71 19.42
N HIS A 51 -16.05 -5.50 19.79
CA HIS A 51 -15.24 -5.24 20.98
C HIS A 51 -14.43 -3.94 20.87
N PHE A 52 -13.86 -3.66 19.69
CA PHE A 52 -13.18 -2.39 19.43
C PHE A 52 -14.15 -1.21 19.58
N GLY A 53 -15.36 -1.34 19.03
CA GLY A 53 -16.41 -0.34 19.12
C GLY A 53 -16.85 -0.08 20.57
N GLU A 54 -17.05 -1.11 21.38
CA GLU A 54 -17.39 -0.99 22.80
C GLU A 54 -16.34 -0.19 23.59
N ILE A 55 -15.05 -0.48 23.37
CA ILE A 55 -13.95 0.21 24.06
C ILE A 55 -13.83 1.67 23.63
N ASN A 56 -14.05 1.94 22.33
CA ASN A 56 -13.86 3.28 21.76
C ASN A 56 -15.15 4.11 21.66
N ASN A 57 -16.27 3.60 22.19
CA ASN A 57 -17.60 4.20 22.11
C ASN A 57 -18.05 4.47 20.66
N LEU A 58 -17.83 3.52 19.77
CA LEU A 58 -18.21 3.54 18.37
C LEU A 58 -19.25 2.44 18.08
N THR A 59 -20.15 2.69 17.18
CA THR A 59 -21.00 1.64 16.59
C THR A 59 -20.19 0.72 15.69
N PHE A 60 -20.78 -0.39 15.27
CA PHE A 60 -20.14 -1.31 14.31
C PHE A 60 -19.74 -0.58 13.01
N GLU A 61 -20.68 0.20 12.45
CA GLU A 61 -20.46 0.95 11.23
C GLU A 61 -19.37 2.01 11.38
N GLU A 62 -19.40 2.78 12.47
CA GLU A 62 -18.36 3.78 12.76
C GLU A 62 -16.98 3.13 12.95
N THR A 63 -16.91 1.94 13.55
CA THR A 63 -15.68 1.18 13.69
C THR A 63 -15.15 0.73 12.33
N VAL A 64 -16.02 0.18 11.48
CA VAL A 64 -15.65 -0.22 10.11
C VAL A 64 -15.17 0.98 9.30
N ASP A 65 -15.84 2.13 9.41
CA ASP A 65 -15.44 3.35 8.70
C ASP A 65 -14.09 3.90 9.20
N ALA A 66 -13.85 3.86 10.51
CA ALA A 66 -12.56 4.24 11.10
C ALA A 66 -11.42 3.32 10.63
N LEU A 67 -11.64 2.01 10.63
CA LEU A 67 -10.67 1.04 10.11
C LEU A 67 -10.44 1.22 8.61
N THR A 68 -11.50 1.46 7.84
CA THR A 68 -11.43 1.71 6.39
C THR A 68 -10.54 2.93 6.10
N LYS A 69 -10.80 4.05 6.78
CA LYS A 69 -10.06 5.28 6.60
C LYS A 69 -8.57 5.14 6.92
N ASN A 70 -8.24 4.34 7.93
CA ASN A 70 -6.87 4.21 8.41
C ASN A 70 -6.08 3.11 7.68
N TYR A 71 -6.71 2.00 7.25
CA TYR A 71 -5.97 0.79 6.85
C TYR A 71 -6.38 0.17 5.53
N ASP A 72 -7.50 0.62 4.92
CA ASP A 72 -7.94 0.17 3.59
C ASP A 72 -7.24 0.97 2.48
N GLY A 73 -7.60 0.66 1.25
CA GLY A 73 -7.29 1.47 0.08
C GLY A 73 -6.09 1.04 -0.73
N TYR A 74 -5.42 -0.07 -0.41
CA TYR A 74 -4.43 -0.67 -1.29
C TYR A 74 -5.11 -1.28 -2.51
N HIS A 75 -4.75 -0.82 -3.71
CA HIS A 75 -5.24 -1.36 -4.96
C HIS A 75 -4.08 -1.94 -5.78
N PHE A 76 -4.23 -3.19 -6.18
CA PHE A 76 -3.25 -3.90 -7.01
C PHE A 76 -3.65 -3.90 -8.49
N HIS A 77 -4.81 -3.35 -8.82
CA HIS A 77 -5.29 -3.14 -10.19
C HIS A 77 -6.25 -1.94 -10.22
N PRO A 78 -6.28 -1.11 -11.30
CA PRO A 78 -7.15 0.09 -11.36
C PRO A 78 -8.64 -0.19 -11.17
N ARG A 79 -9.09 -1.40 -11.52
CA ARG A 79 -10.48 -1.86 -11.37
C ARG A 79 -10.66 -2.83 -10.21
N GLY A 80 -9.61 -3.09 -9.43
CA GLY A 80 -9.68 -3.93 -8.24
C GLY A 80 -10.31 -3.17 -7.08
N GLU A 81 -10.81 -3.91 -6.09
CA GLU A 81 -11.27 -3.32 -4.84
C GLU A 81 -10.10 -2.91 -3.93
N GLY A 82 -10.39 -2.04 -2.97
CA GLY A 82 -9.45 -1.67 -1.93
C GLY A 82 -9.21 -2.84 -0.97
N MET A 83 -7.97 -2.98 -0.53
CA MET A 83 -7.55 -4.02 0.40
C MET A 83 -7.03 -3.39 1.68
N PHE A 84 -7.48 -3.90 2.81
CA PHE A 84 -6.92 -3.56 4.11
C PHE A 84 -5.51 -4.14 4.26
N ASN A 85 -4.64 -3.38 4.93
CA ASN A 85 -3.36 -3.91 5.41
C ASN A 85 -3.61 -4.87 6.60
N PRO A 86 -3.37 -6.18 6.44
CA PRO A 86 -3.65 -7.14 7.51
C PRO A 86 -2.84 -6.87 8.78
N PHE A 87 -1.59 -6.44 8.64
CA PHE A 87 -0.72 -6.15 9.77
C PHE A 87 -1.30 -5.03 10.64
N SER A 88 -1.72 -3.92 10.01
CA SER A 88 -2.27 -2.78 10.74
C SER A 88 -3.63 -3.09 11.37
N VAL A 89 -4.52 -3.79 10.65
CA VAL A 89 -5.84 -4.20 11.18
C VAL A 89 -5.69 -5.11 12.39
N LEU A 90 -4.84 -6.14 12.31
CA LEU A 90 -4.65 -7.09 13.43
C LEU A 90 -4.01 -6.41 14.64
N ASN A 91 -3.10 -5.46 14.44
CA ASN A 91 -2.53 -4.68 15.53
C ASN A 91 -3.57 -3.72 16.15
N ALA A 92 -4.43 -3.09 15.35
CA ALA A 92 -5.51 -2.25 15.85
C ALA A 92 -6.46 -3.06 16.76
N PHE A 93 -6.86 -4.26 16.34
CA PHE A 93 -7.66 -5.15 17.17
C PHE A 93 -6.91 -5.64 18.42
N SER A 94 -5.63 -5.94 18.30
CA SER A 94 -4.83 -6.39 19.45
C SER A 94 -4.66 -5.31 20.50
N ASN A 95 -4.51 -4.05 20.09
CA ASN A 95 -4.31 -2.91 20.98
C ASN A 95 -5.60 -2.15 21.32
N MET A 96 -6.72 -2.46 20.64
CA MET A 96 -7.99 -1.73 20.75
C MET A 96 -7.85 -0.22 20.48
N GLU A 97 -6.92 0.16 19.60
CA GLU A 97 -6.59 1.54 19.29
C GLU A 97 -6.19 1.67 17.81
N LEU A 98 -6.51 2.83 17.20
CA LEU A 98 -5.99 3.19 15.88
C LEU A 98 -4.56 3.73 16.02
N GLY A 99 -3.63 3.22 15.22
CA GLY A 99 -2.22 3.63 15.26
C GLY A 99 -1.51 3.42 13.93
N SER A 100 -0.32 3.97 13.80
CA SER A 100 0.54 3.84 12.61
C SER A 100 1.44 2.60 12.72
N TYR A 101 0.85 1.43 12.74
CA TYR A 101 1.54 0.17 13.04
C TYR A 101 2.53 -0.25 11.94
N TRP A 102 2.06 -0.25 10.69
CA TRP A 102 2.88 -0.65 9.55
C TRP A 102 4.00 0.38 9.29
N PHE A 103 3.64 1.67 9.32
CA PHE A 103 4.60 2.73 9.03
C PHE A 103 5.76 2.76 10.02
N GLN A 104 5.49 2.57 11.31
CA GLN A 104 6.51 2.57 12.36
C GLN A 104 7.49 1.40 12.24
N THR A 105 7.05 0.25 11.71
CA THR A 105 7.86 -0.96 11.66
C THR A 105 8.44 -1.24 10.27
N GLY A 106 7.82 -0.72 9.23
CA GLY A 106 8.07 -1.09 7.84
C GLY A 106 8.93 -0.11 7.04
N THR A 107 9.30 1.07 7.59
CA THR A 107 10.07 2.06 6.83
C THR A 107 11.55 1.65 6.70
N PRO A 108 12.01 1.24 5.51
CA PRO A 108 13.40 0.82 5.34
C PRO A 108 14.35 2.02 5.47
N THR A 109 15.46 1.85 6.21
CA THR A 109 16.47 2.89 6.40
C THR A 109 16.99 3.46 5.07
N PHE A 110 17.19 2.59 4.07
CA PHE A 110 17.66 3.01 2.75
C PHE A 110 16.68 3.94 2.01
N LEU A 111 15.37 3.73 2.18
CA LEU A 111 14.34 4.62 1.62
C LEU A 111 14.45 6.01 2.24
N VAL A 112 14.60 6.07 3.57
CA VAL A 112 14.83 7.30 4.32
C VAL A 112 16.03 8.07 3.76
N GLU A 113 17.17 7.41 3.66
CA GLU A 113 18.41 8.00 3.16
C GLU A 113 18.29 8.50 1.70
N MET A 114 17.53 7.77 0.88
CA MET A 114 17.30 8.17 -0.50
C MET A 114 16.38 9.39 -0.58
N LEU A 115 15.27 9.40 0.18
CA LEU A 115 14.34 10.52 0.20
C LEU A 115 14.97 11.80 0.74
N GLN A 116 15.93 11.70 1.66
CA GLN A 116 16.69 12.85 2.15
C GLN A 116 17.66 13.42 1.09
N LYS A 117 18.05 12.63 0.11
CA LYS A 117 19.00 13.01 -0.96
C LYS A 117 18.31 13.37 -2.27
N THR A 118 16.99 13.11 -2.39
CA THR A 118 16.26 13.41 -3.61
C THR A 118 16.05 14.92 -3.79
N GLU A 119 16.15 15.36 -5.04
CA GLU A 119 15.74 16.71 -5.45
C GLU A 119 14.25 16.76 -5.85
N TYR A 120 13.57 15.61 -5.83
CA TYR A 120 12.15 15.51 -6.17
C TYR A 120 11.29 16.19 -5.09
N ASP A 121 10.33 17.01 -5.49
CA ASP A 121 9.39 17.64 -4.56
C ASP A 121 8.35 16.62 -4.05
N LEU A 122 8.65 15.98 -2.93
CA LEU A 122 7.81 14.95 -2.32
C LEU A 122 6.42 15.45 -1.91
N ARG A 123 6.22 16.78 -1.79
CA ARG A 123 4.91 17.37 -1.47
C ARG A 123 3.89 17.11 -2.58
N THR A 124 4.34 16.94 -3.82
CA THR A 124 3.48 16.60 -4.95
C THR A 124 2.72 15.29 -4.76
N LEU A 125 3.25 14.37 -3.92
CA LEU A 125 2.60 13.10 -3.61
C LEU A 125 1.30 13.28 -2.81
N LEU A 126 1.11 14.41 -2.12
CA LEU A 126 -0.08 14.68 -1.32
C LEU A 126 -1.34 14.87 -2.18
N ASP A 127 -1.16 15.33 -3.42
CA ASP A 127 -2.23 15.58 -4.39
C ASP A 127 -2.42 14.41 -5.37
N GLY A 128 -1.62 13.34 -5.21
CA GLY A 128 -1.54 12.25 -6.18
C GLY A 128 -0.69 12.60 -7.40
N ILE A 129 -0.16 11.58 -8.05
CA ILE A 129 0.70 11.73 -9.22
C ILE A 129 0.26 10.80 -10.35
N GLU A 130 0.44 11.27 -11.57
CA GLU A 130 0.32 10.42 -12.76
C GLU A 130 1.67 9.78 -13.09
N ALA A 131 1.66 8.48 -13.36
CA ALA A 131 2.86 7.72 -13.69
C ALA A 131 2.61 6.70 -14.80
N PRO A 132 3.59 6.47 -15.70
CA PRO A 132 3.48 5.43 -16.72
C PRO A 132 3.63 4.04 -16.14
N ALA A 133 3.24 3.01 -16.90
CA ALA A 133 3.34 1.61 -16.47
C ALA A 133 4.76 1.15 -16.12
N SER A 134 5.79 1.83 -16.62
CA SER A 134 7.20 1.52 -16.29
C SER A 134 7.49 1.61 -14.79
N VAL A 135 6.77 2.46 -14.05
CA VAL A 135 6.93 2.63 -12.61
C VAL A 135 6.77 1.30 -11.84
N PHE A 136 5.96 0.37 -12.35
CA PHE A 136 5.73 -0.93 -11.72
C PHE A 136 6.82 -1.96 -12.00
N SER A 137 7.68 -1.71 -12.97
CA SER A 137 8.76 -2.62 -13.40
C SER A 137 10.16 -2.07 -13.19
N GLU A 138 10.29 -0.77 -12.95
CA GLU A 138 11.58 -0.16 -12.65
C GLU A 138 12.04 -0.58 -11.25
N TYR A 139 13.27 -1.08 -11.18
CA TYR A 139 13.89 -1.55 -9.94
C TYR A 139 15.19 -0.81 -9.57
N ARG A 140 15.57 0.18 -10.38
CA ARG A 140 16.77 0.97 -10.10
C ARG A 140 16.45 2.06 -9.08
N VAL A 141 17.29 2.14 -8.07
CA VAL A 141 17.25 3.27 -7.14
C VAL A 141 17.79 4.49 -7.87
N ASP A 142 16.89 5.44 -8.17
CA ASP A 142 17.25 6.72 -8.76
C ASP A 142 16.76 7.85 -7.84
N SER A 143 17.69 8.63 -7.31
CA SER A 143 17.36 9.79 -6.48
C SER A 143 16.61 10.89 -7.24
N ASN A 144 16.70 10.93 -8.56
CA ASN A 144 15.97 11.90 -9.39
C ASN A 144 14.52 11.45 -9.66
N ASN A 145 14.24 10.14 -9.60
CA ASN A 145 12.90 9.59 -9.73
C ASN A 145 12.63 8.55 -8.63
N PRO A 146 12.20 8.97 -7.44
CA PRO A 146 11.96 8.07 -6.32
C PRO A 146 10.65 7.29 -6.42
N ILE A 147 9.77 7.64 -7.37
CA ILE A 147 8.39 7.13 -7.45
C ILE A 147 8.32 5.59 -7.55
N PRO A 148 9.10 4.92 -8.42
CA PRO A 148 9.07 3.46 -8.49
C PRO A 148 9.37 2.80 -7.15
N LEU A 149 10.33 3.33 -6.40
CA LEU A 149 10.70 2.80 -5.11
C LEU A 149 9.64 3.07 -4.04
N ILE A 150 9.09 4.29 -3.99
CA ILE A 150 8.01 4.67 -3.05
C ILE A 150 6.79 3.78 -3.30
N TYR A 151 6.41 3.53 -4.56
CA TYR A 151 5.32 2.62 -4.92
C TYR A 151 5.63 1.17 -4.50
N GLN A 152 6.79 0.63 -4.86
CA GLN A 152 7.16 -0.76 -4.55
C GLN A 152 7.34 -1.01 -3.06
N SER A 153 7.65 0.03 -2.29
CA SER A 153 7.70 -0.03 -0.83
C SER A 153 6.33 0.11 -0.15
N GLY A 154 5.23 0.21 -0.92
CA GLY A 154 3.87 0.22 -0.39
C GLY A 154 3.37 1.57 0.11
N TYR A 155 4.08 2.68 -0.14
CA TYR A 155 3.62 4.01 0.25
C TYR A 155 2.64 4.63 -0.74
N LEU A 156 2.67 4.20 -1.99
CA LEU A 156 1.70 4.58 -3.01
C LEU A 156 0.94 3.37 -3.50
N THR A 157 -0.27 3.60 -3.96
CA THR A 157 -1.14 2.59 -4.56
C THR A 157 -1.83 3.13 -5.80
N ILE A 158 -2.41 2.25 -6.61
CA ILE A 158 -3.14 2.61 -7.82
C ILE A 158 -4.54 3.08 -7.44
N LYS A 159 -4.89 4.33 -7.71
CA LYS A 159 -6.25 4.87 -7.52
C LYS A 159 -7.04 5.04 -8.81
N GLY A 160 -6.37 5.01 -9.96
CA GLY A 160 -7.04 5.15 -11.25
C GLY A 160 -6.12 4.88 -12.43
N PHE A 161 -6.72 4.92 -13.62
CA PHE A 161 -6.02 4.78 -14.89
C PHE A 161 -6.64 5.72 -15.91
N ASP A 162 -5.83 6.59 -16.50
CA ASP A 162 -6.22 7.43 -17.63
C ASP A 162 -5.98 6.68 -18.93
N GLU A 163 -7.06 6.28 -19.61
CA GLU A 163 -7.00 5.53 -20.87
C GLU A 163 -6.41 6.36 -22.01
N ARG A 164 -6.60 7.69 -21.99
CA ARG A 164 -6.14 8.59 -23.05
C ARG A 164 -4.63 8.74 -23.06
N PHE A 165 -4.05 8.95 -21.87
CA PHE A 165 -2.61 9.12 -21.71
C PHE A 165 -1.90 7.85 -21.29
N ARG A 166 -2.66 6.78 -20.95
CA ARG A 166 -2.18 5.49 -20.46
C ARG A 166 -1.31 5.64 -19.21
N ASN A 167 -1.70 6.59 -18.34
CA ASN A 167 -1.06 6.84 -17.06
C ASN A 167 -1.91 6.28 -15.92
N TYR A 168 -1.23 5.85 -14.88
CA TYR A 168 -1.85 5.44 -13.62
C TYR A 168 -1.85 6.61 -12.66
N LEU A 169 -2.97 6.82 -11.96
CA LEU A 169 -3.03 7.74 -10.82
C LEU A 169 -2.55 6.98 -9.60
N LEU A 170 -1.50 7.47 -8.96
CA LEU A 170 -0.93 6.94 -7.74
C LEU A 170 -1.16 7.91 -6.59
N GLU A 171 -1.66 7.40 -5.47
CA GLU A 171 -1.89 8.16 -4.24
C GLU A 171 -1.49 7.33 -3.01
N PHE A 172 -1.47 7.95 -1.84
CA PHE A 172 -1.39 7.21 -0.59
C PHE A 172 -2.61 6.31 -0.42
N PRO A 173 -2.43 5.06 0.06
CA PRO A 173 -3.55 4.14 0.21
C PRO A 173 -4.57 4.63 1.24
N ASN A 174 -4.12 5.16 2.37
CA ASN A 174 -4.92 5.48 3.54
C ASN A 174 -4.25 6.52 4.44
N ASP A 175 -4.92 6.87 5.52
CA ASP A 175 -4.44 7.89 6.47
C ASP A 175 -3.20 7.44 7.24
N GLU A 176 -3.06 6.16 7.61
CA GLU A 176 -1.87 5.65 8.28
C GLU A 176 -0.60 5.98 7.48
N VAL A 177 -0.63 5.63 6.20
CA VAL A 177 0.54 5.83 5.33
C VAL A 177 0.73 7.31 5.00
N ARG A 178 -0.36 8.04 4.74
CA ARG A 178 -0.31 9.45 4.39
C ARG A 178 0.29 10.29 5.52
N TYR A 179 -0.23 10.16 6.74
CA TYR A 179 0.26 10.93 7.89
C TYR A 179 1.65 10.50 8.31
N GLY A 180 1.93 9.20 8.34
CA GLY A 180 3.26 8.70 8.64
C GLY A 180 4.31 9.21 7.65
N PHE A 181 3.98 9.30 6.36
CA PHE A 181 4.88 9.84 5.35
C PHE A 181 5.09 11.35 5.50
N VAL A 182 4.03 12.09 5.84
CA VAL A 182 4.13 13.55 6.10
C VAL A 182 4.99 13.83 7.33
N ASP A 183 4.76 13.11 8.43
CA ASP A 183 5.57 13.26 9.66
C ASP A 183 7.04 12.97 9.41
N PHE A 184 7.33 12.05 8.50
CA PHE A 184 8.69 11.72 8.08
C PHE A 184 9.36 12.84 7.27
N LEU A 185 8.59 13.66 6.53
CA LEU A 185 9.11 14.78 5.72
C LEU A 185 9.30 16.05 6.53
N VAL A 186 8.70 16.16 7.71
CA VAL A 186 8.85 17.32 8.61
C VAL A 186 10.01 17.03 9.54
N PRO A 187 11.12 17.79 9.46
CA PRO A 187 12.28 17.59 10.33
C PRO A 187 12.01 18.03 11.77
#